data_f857aa847c5dd629807395ccdf14b648
#
_entry.id   f857aa847c5dd629807395ccdf14b648
#
_cell.length_a   1.000
_cell.length_b   1.000
_cell.length_c   1.000
_cell.angle_alpha   90.00
_cell.angle_beta   90.00
_cell.angle_gamma   90.00
#
_symmetry.space_group_name_H-M   'P 1'
#
loop_
_entity.id
_entity.type
_entity.pdbx_description
1 polymer ?
#
loop_
_entity_poly.entity_id
_entity_poly.type
_entity_poly.pdbx_seq_one_letter_code
_entity_poly.pdbx_strand_id
1 'polypeptide(L)'
;MEKCQVIRTFVCQNVKNTMEKIDSLDKKILEIISNNARIPFKDVAAKCGVSRAAIHQRVQRLIDMNVIVGSGYHVNPGSLGYNTTTYIGIKLEKGSMYNAVVQDFTKIPEIVECHYTTGPFTMLIKL
;
A
#
# COMPACT_ATOMS: atom_id res chain seq x y z
N MET A 1 -9.61 21.21 -0.47
CA MET A 1 -9.37 20.08 0.46
C MET A 1 -9.30 18.81 -0.35
N GLU A 2 -8.10 18.42 -0.72
CA GLU A 2 -7.89 17.19 -1.45
C GLU A 2 -8.08 16.01 -0.51
N LYS A 3 -9.03 15.18 -0.90
CA LYS A 3 -9.43 13.98 -0.18
C LYS A 3 -8.26 13.03 -0.08
N CYS A 4 -7.93 12.65 1.14
CA CYS A 4 -7.00 11.57 1.42
C CYS A 4 -7.55 10.27 0.79
N GLN A 5 -7.21 10.04 -0.47
CA GLN A 5 -7.48 8.79 -1.15
C GLN A 5 -6.52 7.74 -0.63
N VAL A 6 -6.90 7.02 0.39
CA VAL A 6 -6.22 5.81 0.79
C VAL A 6 -7.20 4.65 0.82
N ILE A 7 -7.93 4.48 -0.27
CA ILE A 7 -8.40 3.15 -0.60
C ILE A 7 -7.30 2.54 -1.47
N ARG A 8 -6.30 1.97 -0.85
CA ARG A 8 -5.40 1.07 -1.54
C ARG A 8 -6.17 -0.20 -1.86
N THR A 9 -6.91 -0.14 -2.95
CA THR A 9 -7.34 -1.34 -3.63
C THR A 9 -6.07 -2.11 -3.98
N PHE A 10 -5.73 -3.11 -3.21
CA PHE A 10 -4.91 -4.20 -3.71
C PHE A 10 -5.76 -4.92 -4.76
N VAL A 11 -5.86 -4.29 -5.94
CA VAL A 11 -6.18 -5.06 -7.12
C VAL A 11 -5.03 -6.03 -7.24
N CYS A 12 -5.32 -7.30 -7.07
CA CYS A 12 -4.47 -8.37 -7.52
C CYS A 12 -4.40 -8.23 -9.04
N GLN A 13 -3.70 -7.20 -9.51
CA GLN A 13 -3.33 -7.12 -10.90
C GLN A 13 -2.41 -8.30 -11.13
N ASN A 14 -2.78 -9.13 -12.08
CA ASN A 14 -1.96 -10.17 -12.65
C ASN A 14 -0.49 -9.81 -12.47
N VAL A 15 0.15 -10.50 -11.55
CA VAL A 15 1.60 -10.54 -11.45
C VAL A 15 2.04 -11.22 -12.73
N LYS A 16 2.14 -10.47 -13.80
CA LYS A 16 2.98 -10.85 -14.91
C LYS A 16 4.37 -10.95 -14.29
N ASN A 17 4.79 -12.17 -14.20
CA ASN A 17 6.05 -12.72 -13.80
C ASN A 17 7.23 -11.91 -14.37
N THR A 18 7.48 -10.75 -13.80
CA THR A 18 8.73 -10.06 -13.94
C THR A 18 9.37 -10.10 -12.55
N MET A 19 9.91 -11.25 -12.22
CA MET A 19 10.95 -11.36 -11.20
C MET A 19 12.18 -10.61 -11.72
N GLU A 20 12.06 -9.32 -11.99
CA GLU A 20 13.22 -8.46 -12.08
C GLU A 20 13.87 -8.48 -10.70
N LYS A 21 15.10 -8.91 -10.68
CA LYS A 21 15.88 -9.21 -9.48
C LYS A 21 15.91 -8.01 -8.53
N ILE A 22 15.12 -8.09 -7.47
CA ILE A 22 15.35 -7.29 -6.26
C ILE A 22 16.60 -7.87 -5.62
N ASP A 23 17.67 -7.12 -5.60
CA ASP A 23 18.94 -7.55 -5.03
C ASP A 23 18.99 -7.30 -3.51
N SER A 24 20.08 -7.73 -2.87
CA SER A 24 20.27 -7.57 -1.43
C SER A 24 20.34 -6.10 -1.01
N LEU A 25 20.86 -5.24 -1.86
CA LEU A 25 20.92 -3.79 -1.63
C LEU A 25 19.53 -3.17 -1.68
N ASP A 26 18.68 -3.56 -2.64
CA ASP A 26 17.29 -3.10 -2.72
C ASP A 26 16.50 -3.49 -1.46
N LYS A 27 16.69 -4.72 -0.96
CA LYS A 27 16.07 -5.18 0.29
C LYS A 27 16.51 -4.34 1.48
N LYS A 28 17.80 -4.03 1.59
CA LYS A 28 18.33 -3.19 2.65
C LYS A 28 17.78 -1.75 2.59
N ILE A 29 17.68 -1.20 1.38
CA ILE A 29 17.06 0.12 1.18
C ILE A 29 15.60 0.09 1.63
N LEU A 30 14.82 -0.92 1.18
CA LEU A 30 13.42 -1.07 1.54
C LEU A 30 13.22 -1.19 3.06
N GLU A 31 14.06 -1.96 3.74
CA GLU A 31 14.02 -2.08 5.20
C GLU A 31 14.21 -0.73 5.90
N ILE A 32 15.21 0.05 5.46
CA ILE A 32 15.49 1.36 6.06
C ILE A 32 14.33 2.34 5.83
N ILE A 33 13.84 2.46 4.59
CA ILE A 33 12.77 3.43 4.26
C ILE A 33 11.40 3.01 4.78
N SER A 34 11.15 1.71 4.95
CA SER A 34 9.91 1.22 5.56
C SER A 34 9.82 1.58 7.04
N ASN A 35 10.95 1.58 7.74
CA ASN A 35 11.00 1.99 9.14
C ASN A 35 10.94 3.50 9.32
N ASN A 36 11.50 4.27 8.39
CA ASN A 36 11.46 5.73 8.41
C ASN A 36 11.41 6.30 6.99
N ALA A 37 10.21 6.56 6.49
CA ALA A 37 10.01 7.11 5.15
C ALA A 37 10.54 8.55 4.97
N ARG A 38 10.85 9.25 6.06
CA ARG A 38 11.38 10.63 6.06
C ARG A 38 12.90 10.70 6.13
N ILE A 39 13.58 9.55 6.19
CA ILE A 39 15.04 9.53 6.25
C ILE A 39 15.64 10.15 4.98
N PRO A 40 16.60 11.09 5.10
CA PRO A 40 17.28 11.64 3.93
C PRO A 40 18.03 10.56 3.16
N PHE A 41 18.00 10.61 1.83
CA PHE A 41 18.73 9.65 1.00
C PHE A 41 20.24 9.66 1.22
N LYS A 42 20.79 10.77 1.71
CA LYS A 42 22.19 10.85 2.16
C LYS A 42 22.49 9.85 3.27
N ASP A 43 21.59 9.74 4.24
CA ASP A 43 21.76 8.85 5.39
C ASP A 43 21.52 7.39 4.99
N VAL A 44 20.58 7.14 4.09
CA VAL A 44 20.37 5.80 3.49
C VAL A 44 21.63 5.37 2.74
N ALA A 45 22.21 6.26 1.95
CA ALA A 45 23.46 6.01 1.21
C ALA A 45 24.61 5.66 2.13
N ALA A 46 24.78 6.40 3.24
CA ALA A 46 25.82 6.12 4.25
C ALA A 46 25.62 4.74 4.89
N LYS A 47 24.39 4.37 5.23
CA LYS A 47 24.06 3.05 5.80
C LYS A 47 24.25 1.90 4.81
N CYS A 48 24.07 2.15 3.52
CA CYS A 48 24.22 1.15 2.47
C CYS A 48 25.64 1.10 1.87
N GLY A 49 26.49 2.09 2.14
CA GLY A 49 27.84 2.17 1.58
C GLY A 49 27.88 2.48 0.07
N VAL A 50 26.90 3.23 -0.43
CA VAL A 50 26.77 3.62 -1.85
C VAL A 50 26.54 5.13 -1.97
N SER A 51 26.60 5.65 -3.21
CA SER A 51 26.35 7.06 -3.46
C SER A 51 24.87 7.43 -3.29
N ARG A 52 24.59 8.70 -2.99
CA ARG A 52 23.23 9.23 -2.92
C ARG A 52 22.49 9.06 -4.26
N ALA A 53 23.19 9.27 -5.39
CA ALA A 53 22.62 9.09 -6.71
C ALA A 53 22.19 7.64 -6.96
N ALA A 54 22.97 6.67 -6.50
CA ALA A 54 22.62 5.26 -6.61
C ALA A 54 21.36 4.93 -5.81
N ILE A 55 21.19 5.48 -4.61
CA ILE A 55 19.96 5.32 -3.82
C ILE A 55 18.76 5.91 -4.56
N HIS A 56 18.90 7.11 -5.12
CA HIS A 56 17.82 7.77 -5.86
C HIS A 56 17.36 6.94 -7.05
N GLN A 57 18.28 6.42 -7.85
CA GLN A 57 17.98 5.58 -9.01
C GLN A 57 17.29 4.28 -8.59
N ARG A 58 17.76 3.63 -7.52
CA ARG A 58 17.17 2.38 -7.04
C ARG A 58 15.77 2.58 -6.46
N VAL A 59 15.55 3.61 -5.68
CA VAL A 59 14.22 3.95 -5.15
C VAL A 59 13.26 4.27 -6.31
N GLN A 60 13.70 5.04 -7.30
CA GLN A 60 12.86 5.32 -8.47
C GLN A 60 12.51 4.04 -9.24
N ARG A 61 13.48 3.17 -9.47
CA ARG A 61 13.23 1.86 -10.09
C ARG A 61 12.22 1.02 -9.29
N LEU A 62 12.32 0.98 -7.97
CA LEU A 62 11.38 0.26 -7.11
C LEU A 62 9.96 0.84 -7.16
N ILE A 63 9.84 2.16 -7.36
CA ILE A 63 8.55 2.82 -7.60
C ILE A 63 7.99 2.42 -8.97
N ASP A 64 8.80 2.47 -10.02
CA ASP A 64 8.39 2.13 -11.38
C ASP A 64 7.97 0.66 -11.52
N MET A 65 8.59 -0.21 -10.74
CA MET A 65 8.24 -1.64 -10.64
C MET A 65 7.02 -1.92 -9.73
N ASN A 66 6.38 -0.90 -9.17
CA ASN A 66 5.31 -1.05 -8.18
C ASN A 66 5.67 -1.83 -6.90
N VAL A 67 6.97 -1.93 -6.58
CA VAL A 67 7.42 -2.48 -5.29
C VAL A 67 7.14 -1.47 -4.18
N ILE A 68 7.47 -0.19 -4.44
CA ILE A 68 7.06 0.92 -3.58
C ILE A 68 5.79 1.50 -4.17
N VAL A 69 4.67 1.27 -3.51
CA VAL A 69 3.35 1.74 -3.96
C VAL A 69 2.98 3.11 -3.43
N GLY A 70 3.74 3.65 -2.50
CA GLY A 70 3.54 4.98 -1.94
C GLY A 70 4.12 5.11 -0.54
N SER A 71 4.04 6.31 0.00
CA SER A 71 4.41 6.65 1.38
C SER A 71 3.39 7.61 1.97
N GLY A 72 3.25 7.61 3.29
CA GLY A 72 2.29 8.48 3.95
C GLY A 72 2.46 8.47 5.47
N TYR A 73 1.72 9.34 6.13
CA TYR A 73 1.65 9.37 7.59
C TYR A 73 0.64 8.33 8.09
N HIS A 74 1.00 7.65 9.15
CA HIS A 74 0.05 6.85 9.92
C HIS A 74 -0.57 7.77 10.98
N VAL A 75 -1.87 7.96 10.88
CA VAL A 75 -2.63 8.81 11.80
C VAL A 75 -3.35 7.93 12.80
N ASN A 76 -3.35 8.33 14.07
CA ASN A 76 -4.12 7.64 15.09
C ASN A 76 -5.61 8.05 14.95
N PRO A 77 -6.49 7.15 14.53
CA PRO A 77 -7.91 7.47 14.33
C PRO A 77 -8.61 7.86 15.62
N GLY A 78 -8.21 7.30 16.77
CA GLY A 78 -8.76 7.66 18.08
C GLY A 78 -8.58 9.13 18.42
N SER A 79 -7.46 9.74 18.02
CA SER A 79 -7.21 11.17 18.21
C SER A 79 -8.09 12.07 17.34
N LEU A 80 -8.72 11.51 16.30
CA LEU A 80 -9.68 12.20 15.44
C LEU A 80 -11.15 11.91 15.81
N GLY A 81 -11.38 11.21 16.93
CA GLY A 81 -12.72 10.86 17.39
C GLY A 81 -13.28 9.55 16.85
N TYR A 82 -12.52 8.81 16.05
CA TYR A 82 -12.90 7.48 15.56
C TYR A 82 -12.49 6.39 16.57
N ASN A 83 -13.37 6.08 17.49
CA ASN A 83 -13.06 5.19 18.62
C ASN A 83 -13.40 3.72 18.36
N THR A 84 -14.03 3.42 17.22
CA THR A 84 -14.46 2.06 16.89
C THR A 84 -13.98 1.69 15.50
N THR A 85 -13.33 0.52 15.40
CA THR A 85 -12.99 -0.10 14.12
C THR A 85 -13.92 -1.28 13.90
N THR A 86 -14.58 -1.32 12.75
CA THR A 86 -15.51 -2.39 12.39
C THR A 86 -15.02 -3.13 11.15
N TYR A 87 -15.10 -4.46 11.19
CA TYR A 87 -14.85 -5.30 10.02
C TYR A 87 -16.18 -5.91 9.57
N ILE A 88 -16.49 -5.74 8.28
CA ILE A 88 -17.74 -6.26 7.69
C ILE A 88 -17.37 -7.24 6.57
N GLY A 89 -17.85 -8.48 6.69
CA GLY A 89 -17.76 -9.48 5.63
C GLY A 89 -18.91 -9.35 4.64
N ILE A 90 -18.60 -9.27 3.36
CA ILE A 90 -19.58 -9.13 2.29
C ILE A 90 -19.50 -10.35 1.40
N LYS A 91 -20.67 -10.93 1.09
CA LYS A 91 -20.80 -12.01 0.13
C LYS A 91 -21.42 -11.46 -1.15
N LEU A 92 -20.69 -11.53 -2.24
CA LEU A 92 -21.21 -11.16 -3.56
C LEU A 92 -21.92 -12.35 -4.19
N GLU A 93 -23.03 -12.11 -4.87
CA GLU A 93 -23.74 -13.14 -5.65
C GLU A 93 -22.90 -13.65 -6.82
N LYS A 94 -22.16 -12.76 -7.46
CA LYS A 94 -21.27 -13.06 -8.58
C LYS A 94 -19.92 -12.36 -8.39
N GLY A 95 -18.82 -13.10 -8.58
CA GLY A 95 -17.46 -12.56 -8.49
C GLY A 95 -17.19 -11.43 -9.51
N SER A 96 -17.90 -11.40 -10.64
CA SER A 96 -17.81 -10.34 -11.64
C SER A 96 -18.26 -8.97 -11.15
N MET A 97 -19.04 -8.91 -10.07
CA MET A 97 -19.50 -7.66 -9.45
C MET A 97 -18.44 -6.97 -8.60
N TYR A 98 -17.33 -7.65 -8.32
CA TYR A 98 -16.28 -7.14 -7.41
C TYR A 98 -15.80 -5.73 -7.78
N ASN A 99 -15.42 -5.52 -9.03
CA ASN A 99 -14.86 -4.23 -9.46
C ASN A 99 -15.88 -3.08 -9.36
N ALA A 100 -17.14 -3.33 -9.67
CA ALA A 100 -18.19 -2.33 -9.56
C ALA A 100 -18.45 -1.95 -8.11
N VAL A 101 -18.51 -2.93 -7.21
CA VAL A 101 -18.73 -2.72 -5.78
C VAL A 101 -17.54 -1.98 -5.16
N VAL A 102 -16.31 -2.33 -5.53
CA VAL A 102 -15.11 -1.61 -5.07
C VAL A 102 -15.15 -0.14 -5.49
N GLN A 103 -15.55 0.16 -6.72
CA GLN A 103 -15.70 1.54 -7.17
C GLN A 103 -16.77 2.31 -6.37
N ASP A 104 -17.86 1.66 -5.98
CA ASP A 104 -18.86 2.30 -5.14
C ASP A 104 -18.33 2.54 -3.72
N PHE A 105 -17.52 1.63 -3.19
CA PHE A 105 -16.88 1.82 -1.88
C PHE A 105 -15.89 2.99 -1.86
N THR A 106 -15.27 3.33 -2.99
CA THR A 106 -14.38 4.52 -3.06
C THR A 106 -15.12 5.83 -2.81
N LYS A 107 -16.44 5.84 -2.95
CA LYS A 107 -17.29 7.01 -2.70
C LYS A 107 -17.65 7.17 -1.22
N ILE A 108 -17.42 6.14 -0.41
CA ILE A 108 -17.74 6.12 1.02
C ILE A 108 -16.46 6.41 1.81
N PRO A 109 -16.33 7.60 2.41
CA PRO A 109 -15.07 8.01 3.05
C PRO A 109 -14.75 7.23 4.33
N GLU A 110 -15.73 6.59 4.94
CA GLU A 110 -15.57 5.79 6.15
C GLU A 110 -14.90 4.45 5.89
N ILE A 111 -14.93 3.94 4.65
CA ILE A 111 -14.25 2.69 4.30
C ILE A 111 -12.75 2.95 4.13
N VAL A 112 -11.97 2.37 5.02
CA VAL A 112 -10.51 2.56 5.07
C VAL A 112 -9.78 1.52 4.23
N GLU A 113 -10.23 0.27 4.29
CA GLU A 113 -9.61 -0.85 3.60
C GLU A 113 -10.67 -1.78 3.00
N CYS A 114 -10.36 -2.39 1.88
CA CYS A 114 -11.17 -3.41 1.23
C CYS A 114 -10.27 -4.52 0.72
N HIS A 115 -10.54 -5.75 1.17
CA HIS A 115 -9.76 -6.93 0.82
C HIS A 115 -10.63 -7.98 0.15
N TYR A 116 -10.14 -8.58 -0.92
CA TYR A 116 -10.72 -9.80 -1.46
C TYR A 116 -10.29 -10.98 -0.59
N THR A 117 -11.24 -11.82 -0.19
CA THR A 117 -10.96 -12.92 0.73
C THR A 117 -11.40 -14.26 0.14
N THR A 118 -10.78 -15.33 0.63
CA THR A 118 -11.21 -16.71 0.41
C THR A 118 -11.98 -17.18 1.63
N GLY A 119 -13.09 -17.90 1.41
CA GLY A 119 -13.90 -18.42 2.51
C GLY A 119 -15.38 -18.03 2.37
N PRO A 120 -16.11 -17.88 3.50
CA PRO A 120 -17.54 -17.62 3.48
C PRO A 120 -17.92 -16.22 2.95
N PHE A 121 -16.98 -15.27 2.98
CA PHE A 121 -17.17 -13.92 2.47
C PHE A 121 -16.29 -13.68 1.24
N THR A 122 -16.81 -12.95 0.27
CA THR A 122 -16.06 -12.58 -0.93
C THR A 122 -15.13 -11.40 -0.67
N MET A 123 -15.56 -10.50 0.19
CA MET A 123 -14.84 -9.28 0.54
C MET A 123 -14.90 -9.03 2.05
N LEU A 124 -13.84 -8.42 2.56
CA LEU A 124 -13.79 -7.90 3.92
C LEU A 124 -13.47 -6.42 3.85
N ILE A 125 -14.31 -5.60 4.43
CA ILE A 125 -14.08 -4.15 4.52
C ILE A 125 -13.83 -3.75 5.97
N LYS A 126 -13.00 -2.72 6.11
CA LYS A 126 -12.69 -2.09 7.39
C LYS A 126 -13.15 -0.64 7.37
N LEU A 127 -13.89 -0.29 8.39
CA LEU A 127 -14.36 1.07 8.62
C LEU A 127 -13.69 1.69 9.84
#